data_11ad004d169a1689e434da76c55b175a
#
_entry.id   11ad004d169a1689e434da76c55b175a
#
_cell.length_a   1.000
_cell.length_b   1.000
_cell.length_c   1.000
_cell.angle_alpha   90.00
_cell.angle_beta   90.00
_cell.angle_gamma   90.00
#
_symmetry.space_group_name_H-M   'P 1'
#
loop_
_entity.id
_entity.type
_entity.pdbx_description
1 polymer ?
#
loop_
_entity_poly.entity_id
_entity_poly.type
_entity_poly.pdbx_seq_one_letter_code
_entity_poly.pdbx_strand_id
1 'polypeptide(L)'
;MVRCPVVILNRPLRIALLSYRSKPHCGGQGVYVRHLSRELCGLGHHVEVFSGQPYPELDPGPVLREVPSLDLYRDSNPFRAPRWGEYRDWADVLETAMMWGGAFPEPLTFSIRALRVLAERASHFDVVHDNQGLGYGMLGVRRLGLPLVTSIHHPISVDKRIDLASSGRLTALSKRRWYGFVRMQARVARRLAGTGPLITVSESSRDDICRDFRIRPEDVRIIPLGVDTRIFRPRTQPRVPGRIVAVTSADSPIKGTGTLLRAVGKLATDTDAHLVIVGKPAPATERLTGQLSLADRVTFTRGLSDEALSALLASAEMAVVPSLYEGFSLPAVEHMASGTPLVASRTGALPEVTGDAAVLVTPGEDEELAAVLRRLHHSPAERDALAGRALRRVRERFAWSAVAEATAGQYLAAMEGLATTKGQARKDRPSADR
;
A
#
# COMPACT_ATOMS: atom_id res chain seq x y z
N MET A 1 21.45 5.94 10.79
CA MET A 1 20.63 4.95 11.54
C MET A 1 20.29 5.54 12.90
N VAL A 2 19.11 6.11 13.05
CA VAL A 2 18.61 6.48 14.38
C VAL A 2 17.98 5.20 14.95
N ARG A 3 18.70 4.53 15.86
CA ARG A 3 18.08 3.49 16.70
C ARG A 3 17.05 4.20 17.56
N CYS A 4 15.77 4.06 17.25
CA CYS A 4 14.73 4.34 18.24
C CYS A 4 15.02 3.47 19.47
N PRO A 5 15.02 4.02 20.68
CA PRO A 5 15.09 3.21 21.88
C PRO A 5 13.91 2.23 21.87
N VAL A 6 14.18 0.95 22.07
CA VAL A 6 13.14 -0.07 22.28
C VAL A 6 12.45 0.32 23.58
N VAL A 7 11.31 0.97 23.47
CA VAL A 7 10.45 1.23 24.62
C VAL A 7 9.75 -0.09 24.96
N ILE A 8 10.25 -0.79 25.96
CA ILE A 8 9.63 -2.00 26.47
C ILE A 8 8.29 -1.59 27.10
N LEU A 9 7.21 -1.94 26.45
CA LEU A 9 5.86 -1.79 26.99
C LEU A 9 5.68 -2.72 28.19
N ASN A 10 5.40 -2.16 29.35
CA ASN A 10 5.12 -2.92 30.55
C ASN A 10 3.75 -3.66 30.51
N ARG A 11 2.94 -3.46 29.46
CA ARG A 11 1.64 -4.12 29.28
C ARG A 11 1.23 -4.23 27.81
N PRO A 12 0.42 -5.26 27.44
CA PRO A 12 -0.25 -5.33 26.15
C PRO A 12 -1.13 -4.11 25.87
N LEU A 13 -1.12 -3.64 24.62
CA LEU A 13 -2.05 -2.62 24.13
C LEU A 13 -3.27 -3.26 23.49
N ARG A 14 -4.42 -2.60 23.61
CA ARG A 14 -5.65 -2.90 22.89
C ARG A 14 -5.78 -1.92 21.74
N ILE A 15 -5.63 -2.43 20.52
CA ILE A 15 -5.46 -1.63 19.29
C ILE A 15 -6.70 -1.79 18.41
N ALA A 16 -7.32 -0.67 18.00
CA ALA A 16 -8.31 -0.65 16.94
C ALA A 16 -7.61 -0.24 15.63
N LEU A 17 -7.39 -1.20 14.72
CA LEU A 17 -6.83 -0.95 13.39
C LEU A 17 -7.97 -0.79 12.37
N LEU A 18 -8.07 0.38 11.74
CA LEU A 18 -9.15 0.72 10.83
C LEU A 18 -8.68 0.62 9.39
N SER A 19 -9.47 0.00 8.52
CA SER A 19 -9.20 -0.05 7.08
C SER A 19 -10.50 0.06 6.30
N TYR A 20 -10.65 1.10 5.49
CA TYR A 20 -11.90 1.30 4.75
C TYR A 20 -12.11 0.28 3.63
N ARG A 21 -11.04 -0.36 3.15
CA ARG A 21 -11.06 -1.36 2.09
C ARG A 21 -9.79 -2.21 2.16
N SER A 22 -9.94 -3.54 2.14
CA SER A 22 -8.81 -4.47 2.30
C SER A 22 -8.96 -5.68 1.38
N LYS A 23 -8.61 -5.53 0.09
CA LYS A 23 -8.58 -6.69 -0.82
C LYS A 23 -7.57 -7.72 -0.30
N PRO A 24 -7.93 -9.01 -0.15
CA PRO A 24 -7.06 -9.99 0.51
C PRO A 24 -5.78 -10.30 -0.27
N HIS A 25 -5.85 -10.45 -1.57
CA HIS A 25 -4.73 -10.94 -2.40
C HIS A 25 -4.16 -9.90 -3.38
N CYS A 26 -4.69 -8.69 -3.42
CA CYS A 26 -4.19 -7.65 -4.29
C CYS A 26 -4.40 -6.26 -3.69
N GLY A 27 -3.40 -5.41 -3.85
CA GLY A 27 -3.41 -4.07 -3.29
C GLY A 27 -2.72 -4.00 -1.92
N GLY A 28 -1.85 -3.01 -1.75
CA GLY A 28 -0.97 -2.91 -0.58
C GLY A 28 -1.69 -2.77 0.78
N GLN A 29 -2.93 -2.24 0.81
CA GLN A 29 -3.64 -1.99 2.07
C GLN A 29 -4.07 -3.28 2.79
N GLY A 30 -4.61 -4.27 2.06
CA GLY A 30 -5.02 -5.55 2.66
C GLY A 30 -3.81 -6.34 3.19
N VAL A 31 -2.75 -6.41 2.39
CA VAL A 31 -1.47 -7.04 2.77
C VAL A 31 -0.87 -6.36 4.00
N TYR A 32 -0.85 -5.03 4.04
CA TYR A 32 -0.38 -4.28 5.20
C TYR A 32 -1.15 -4.59 6.47
N VAL A 33 -2.49 -4.55 6.40
CA VAL A 33 -3.37 -4.82 7.56
C VAL A 33 -3.15 -6.24 8.08
N ARG A 34 -3.10 -7.24 7.18
CA ARG A 34 -2.87 -8.65 7.53
C ARG A 34 -1.56 -8.83 8.30
N HIS A 35 -0.45 -8.39 7.72
CA HIS A 35 0.86 -8.61 8.31
C HIS A 35 1.10 -7.76 9.56
N LEU A 36 0.74 -6.47 9.54
CA LEU A 36 0.91 -5.61 10.71
C LEU A 36 0.11 -6.11 11.90
N SER A 37 -1.16 -6.48 11.70
CA SER A 37 -2.01 -6.97 12.80
C SER A 37 -1.48 -8.28 13.39
N ARG A 38 -1.00 -9.21 12.53
CA ARG A 38 -0.36 -10.46 12.98
C ARG A 38 0.88 -10.18 13.84
N GLU A 39 1.80 -9.35 13.36
CA GLU A 39 3.05 -9.07 14.09
C GLU A 39 2.81 -8.29 15.38
N LEU A 40 1.83 -7.37 15.41
CA LEU A 40 1.41 -6.70 16.65
C LEU A 40 0.86 -7.71 17.68
N CYS A 41 0.08 -8.70 17.24
CA CYS A 41 -0.33 -9.81 18.12
C CYS A 41 0.87 -10.66 18.58
N GLY A 42 1.85 -10.87 17.69
CA GLY A 42 3.12 -11.54 18.02
C GLY A 42 3.94 -10.80 19.08
N LEU A 43 3.84 -9.47 19.16
CA LEU A 43 4.40 -8.64 20.22
C LEU A 43 3.57 -8.66 21.53
N GLY A 44 2.50 -9.44 21.58
CA GLY A 44 1.63 -9.58 22.75
C GLY A 44 0.48 -8.57 22.83
N HIS A 45 0.24 -7.76 21.79
CA HIS A 45 -0.87 -6.80 21.77
C HIS A 45 -2.19 -7.47 21.35
N HIS A 46 -3.30 -6.87 21.75
CA HIS A 46 -4.64 -7.27 21.30
C HIS A 46 -5.09 -6.38 20.16
N VAL A 47 -5.32 -6.94 18.97
CA VAL A 47 -5.68 -6.19 17.77
C VAL A 47 -7.07 -6.57 17.28
N GLU A 48 -7.96 -5.59 17.20
CA GLU A 48 -9.22 -5.69 16.46
C GLU A 48 -9.11 -4.88 15.16
N VAL A 49 -9.33 -5.54 14.04
CA VAL A 49 -9.30 -4.94 12.70
C VAL A 49 -10.72 -4.58 12.30
N PHE A 50 -11.04 -3.30 12.25
CA PHE A 50 -12.31 -2.78 11.75
C PHE A 50 -12.20 -2.53 10.24
N SER A 51 -12.86 -3.33 9.44
CA SER A 51 -12.73 -3.21 7.98
C SER A 51 -14.07 -2.99 7.29
N GLY A 52 -14.05 -2.10 6.27
CA GLY A 52 -15.04 -2.06 5.22
C GLY A 52 -14.79 -3.16 4.16
N GLN A 53 -15.76 -3.32 3.27
CA GLN A 53 -15.71 -4.30 2.18
C GLN A 53 -14.82 -3.81 1.01
N PRO A 54 -14.09 -4.72 0.33
CA PRO A 54 -13.90 -6.12 0.67
C PRO A 54 -13.09 -6.31 1.95
N TYR A 55 -13.45 -7.31 2.76
CA TYR A 55 -12.79 -7.60 4.01
C TYR A 55 -11.42 -8.24 3.81
N PRO A 56 -10.45 -8.02 4.72
CA PRO A 56 -9.17 -8.70 4.68
C PRO A 56 -9.30 -10.16 5.10
N GLU A 57 -8.43 -11.00 4.57
CA GLU A 57 -8.11 -12.29 5.17
C GLU A 57 -7.02 -12.08 6.21
N LEU A 58 -7.32 -12.35 7.48
CA LEU A 58 -6.38 -12.19 8.58
C LEU A 58 -5.74 -13.51 8.96
N ASP A 59 -4.46 -13.46 9.33
CA ASP A 59 -3.78 -14.57 9.98
C ASP A 59 -4.33 -14.80 11.40
N PRO A 60 -4.07 -15.95 12.07
CA PRO A 60 -4.48 -16.17 13.46
C PRO A 60 -3.93 -15.10 14.42
N GLY A 61 -4.77 -14.67 15.36
CA GLY A 61 -4.45 -13.69 16.41
C GLY A 61 -5.33 -12.44 16.37
N PRO A 62 -5.31 -11.63 15.33
CA PRO A 62 -6.19 -10.47 15.20
C PRO A 62 -7.67 -10.85 15.06
N VAL A 63 -8.56 -10.00 15.58
CA VAL A 63 -10.01 -10.19 15.46
C VAL A 63 -10.58 -9.27 14.38
N LEU A 64 -11.22 -9.82 13.35
CA LEU A 64 -11.93 -9.03 12.36
C LEU A 64 -13.25 -8.51 12.93
N ARG A 65 -13.48 -7.21 12.75
CA ARG A 65 -14.76 -6.53 13.03
C ARG A 65 -15.27 -5.91 11.74
N GLU A 66 -16.27 -6.47 11.18
CA GLU A 66 -16.89 -5.98 9.96
C GLU A 66 -17.59 -4.64 10.21
N VAL A 67 -17.30 -3.67 9.34
CA VAL A 67 -17.99 -2.37 9.26
C VAL A 67 -18.67 -2.33 7.90
N PRO A 68 -19.84 -2.97 7.76
CA PRO A 68 -20.46 -3.19 6.46
C PRO A 68 -20.88 -1.88 5.80
N SER A 69 -20.69 -1.80 4.48
CA SER A 69 -21.16 -0.76 3.58
C SER A 69 -22.17 -1.31 2.59
N LEU A 70 -22.62 -0.53 1.63
CA LEU A 70 -23.45 -1.02 0.52
C LEU A 70 -22.62 -1.80 -0.52
N ASP A 71 -21.30 -1.81 -0.39
CA ASP A 71 -20.38 -2.46 -1.34
C ASP A 71 -20.65 -2.08 -2.80
N LEU A 72 -20.71 -0.77 -3.04
CA LEU A 72 -21.09 -0.20 -4.33
C LEU A 72 -20.09 -0.47 -5.44
N TYR A 73 -18.83 -0.80 -5.07
CA TYR A 73 -17.71 -1.00 -6.01
C TYR A 73 -17.18 -2.43 -6.00
N ARG A 74 -18.06 -3.41 -5.72
CA ARG A 74 -17.68 -4.83 -5.76
C ARG A 74 -17.25 -5.25 -7.17
N ASP A 75 -16.25 -6.10 -7.27
CA ASP A 75 -15.64 -6.49 -8.55
C ASP A 75 -16.64 -7.18 -9.51
N SER A 76 -17.66 -7.87 -8.99
CA SER A 76 -18.69 -8.56 -9.80
C SER A 76 -19.72 -7.62 -10.43
N ASN A 77 -19.95 -6.43 -9.83
CA ASN A 77 -20.94 -5.45 -10.32
C ASN A 77 -20.58 -4.06 -9.77
N PRO A 78 -19.56 -3.38 -10.34
CA PRO A 78 -19.19 -2.05 -9.92
C PRO A 78 -20.29 -1.03 -10.25
N PHE A 79 -20.45 -0.01 -9.40
CA PHE A 79 -21.48 1.02 -9.51
C PHE A 79 -22.92 0.49 -9.42
N ARG A 80 -23.10 -0.60 -8.67
CA ARG A 80 -24.43 -1.21 -8.46
C ARG A 80 -25.43 -0.23 -7.86
N ALA A 81 -26.71 -0.40 -8.23
CA ALA A 81 -27.81 0.26 -7.56
C ALA A 81 -28.32 -0.63 -6.39
N PRO A 82 -28.24 -0.18 -5.13
CA PRO A 82 -28.75 -0.94 -4.00
C PRO A 82 -30.28 -1.03 -4.04
N ARG A 83 -30.84 -2.12 -3.48
CA ARG A 83 -32.28 -2.25 -3.23
C ARG A 83 -32.67 -1.48 -1.98
N TRP A 84 -33.92 -1.01 -1.87
CA TRP A 84 -34.41 -0.24 -0.74
C TRP A 84 -34.16 -0.92 0.61
N GLY A 85 -34.32 -2.22 0.71
CA GLY A 85 -34.07 -2.99 1.94
C GLY A 85 -32.62 -3.15 2.36
N GLU A 86 -31.64 -2.68 1.54
CA GLU A 86 -30.21 -2.72 1.86
C GLU A 86 -29.74 -1.48 2.66
N TYR A 87 -30.56 -0.41 2.64
CA TYR A 87 -30.25 0.82 3.37
C TYR A 87 -30.49 0.64 4.87
N ARG A 88 -29.46 0.79 5.67
CA ARG A 88 -29.49 0.63 7.15
C ARG A 88 -29.58 1.95 7.87
N ASP A 89 -28.90 2.98 7.32
CA ASP A 89 -28.84 4.30 7.91
C ASP A 89 -28.60 5.40 6.86
N TRP A 90 -28.53 6.65 7.34
CA TRP A 90 -28.29 7.80 6.48
C TRP A 90 -26.89 7.79 5.79
N ALA A 91 -25.88 7.06 6.35
CA ALA A 91 -24.58 6.96 5.72
C ALA A 91 -24.64 6.12 4.44
N ASP A 92 -25.54 5.13 4.37
CA ASP A 92 -25.82 4.35 3.16
C ASP A 92 -26.47 5.24 2.08
N VAL A 93 -27.40 6.12 2.48
CA VAL A 93 -28.01 7.10 1.56
C VAL A 93 -26.98 8.08 1.03
N LEU A 94 -26.13 8.62 1.90
CA LEU A 94 -25.01 9.51 1.53
C LEU A 94 -24.06 8.82 0.55
N GLU A 95 -23.72 7.55 0.81
CA GLU A 95 -22.81 6.75 -0.01
C GLU A 95 -23.33 6.60 -1.44
N THR A 96 -24.61 6.27 -1.58
CA THR A 96 -25.28 6.14 -2.88
C THR A 96 -25.38 7.49 -3.60
N ALA A 97 -25.80 8.55 -2.90
CA ALA A 97 -25.93 9.88 -3.49
C ALA A 97 -24.58 10.42 -4.00
N MET A 98 -23.49 10.20 -3.25
CA MET A 98 -22.15 10.60 -3.66
C MET A 98 -21.67 9.79 -4.88
N MET A 99 -21.93 8.47 -4.92
CA MET A 99 -21.59 7.64 -6.08
C MET A 99 -22.34 8.10 -7.34
N TRP A 100 -23.65 8.36 -7.26
CA TRP A 100 -24.41 8.89 -8.39
C TRP A 100 -23.94 10.28 -8.84
N GLY A 101 -23.42 11.09 -7.89
CA GLY A 101 -22.74 12.34 -8.21
C GLY A 101 -21.35 12.17 -8.82
N GLY A 102 -20.88 10.94 -9.05
CA GLY A 102 -19.58 10.61 -9.63
C GLY A 102 -18.40 10.75 -8.66
N ALA A 103 -18.66 10.80 -7.34
CA ALA A 103 -17.62 10.84 -6.30
C ALA A 103 -17.33 9.43 -5.75
N PHE A 104 -16.17 9.27 -5.11
CA PHE A 104 -15.81 8.07 -4.36
C PHE A 104 -16.05 8.28 -2.86
N PRO A 105 -17.12 7.71 -2.28
CA PRO A 105 -17.55 8.00 -0.92
C PRO A 105 -16.89 7.17 0.18
N GLU A 106 -16.35 5.99 -0.14
CA GLU A 106 -15.94 4.98 0.86
C GLU A 106 -15.07 5.52 2.00
N PRO A 107 -14.01 6.33 1.79
CA PRO A 107 -13.20 6.82 2.91
C PRO A 107 -14.00 7.70 3.88
N LEU A 108 -14.99 8.48 3.37
CA LEU A 108 -15.84 9.32 4.20
C LEU A 108 -16.83 8.48 4.99
N THR A 109 -17.63 7.66 4.31
CA THR A 109 -18.72 6.92 4.93
C THR A 109 -18.21 5.84 5.89
N PHE A 110 -17.11 5.16 5.54
CA PHE A 110 -16.42 4.26 6.46
C PHE A 110 -15.97 4.99 7.72
N SER A 111 -15.34 6.16 7.60
CA SER A 111 -14.84 6.90 8.77
C SER A 111 -15.98 7.31 9.74
N ILE A 112 -17.17 7.60 9.20
CA ILE A 112 -18.36 7.91 10.00
C ILE A 112 -18.87 6.67 10.73
N ARG A 113 -18.97 5.53 10.03
CA ARG A 113 -19.39 4.25 10.63
C ARG A 113 -18.40 3.79 11.69
N ALA A 114 -17.10 3.85 11.39
CA ALA A 114 -16.03 3.49 12.34
C ALA A 114 -16.06 4.35 13.59
N LEU A 115 -16.26 5.68 13.45
CA LEU A 115 -16.37 6.57 14.61
C LEU A 115 -17.55 6.20 15.52
N ARG A 116 -18.71 5.79 14.98
CA ARG A 116 -19.86 5.35 15.78
C ARG A 116 -19.53 4.10 16.58
N VAL A 117 -18.99 3.07 15.92
CA VAL A 117 -18.59 1.82 16.59
C VAL A 117 -17.52 2.08 17.66
N LEU A 118 -16.56 2.94 17.39
CA LEU A 118 -15.54 3.34 18.36
C LEU A 118 -16.15 4.11 19.54
N ALA A 119 -17.17 4.94 19.33
CA ALA A 119 -17.82 5.69 20.41
C ALA A 119 -18.50 4.77 21.43
N GLU A 120 -19.12 3.68 20.97
CA GLU A 120 -19.76 2.67 21.83
C GLU A 120 -18.73 1.83 22.59
N ARG A 121 -17.51 1.73 22.08
CA ARG A 121 -16.47 0.83 22.59
C ARG A 121 -15.16 1.54 22.98
N ALA A 122 -15.19 2.85 23.20
CA ALA A 122 -13.98 3.66 23.41
C ALA A 122 -13.12 3.15 24.59
N SER A 123 -13.74 2.66 25.67
CA SER A 123 -13.04 2.10 26.84
C SER A 123 -12.32 0.76 26.57
N HIS A 124 -12.60 0.11 25.43
CA HIS A 124 -11.98 -1.17 25.07
C HIS A 124 -10.62 -1.00 24.38
N PHE A 125 -10.27 0.22 23.96
CA PHE A 125 -9.05 0.49 23.18
C PHE A 125 -8.13 1.48 23.88
N ASP A 126 -6.85 1.28 23.72
CA ASP A 126 -5.79 2.19 24.19
C ASP A 126 -5.34 3.12 23.06
N VAL A 127 -5.48 2.71 21.80
CA VAL A 127 -5.10 3.47 20.60
C VAL A 127 -5.92 3.06 19.38
N VAL A 128 -6.12 4.01 18.48
CA VAL A 128 -6.72 3.79 17.15
C VAL A 128 -5.67 4.03 16.08
N HIS A 129 -5.61 3.15 15.09
CA HIS A 129 -4.75 3.30 13.91
C HIS A 129 -5.61 3.36 12.65
N ASP A 130 -5.65 4.51 11.97
CA ASP A 130 -6.33 4.71 10.70
C ASP A 130 -5.39 4.37 9.53
N ASN A 131 -5.68 3.27 8.82
CA ASN A 131 -4.93 2.87 7.63
C ASN A 131 -5.45 3.56 6.38
N GLN A 132 -4.90 4.74 6.09
CA GLN A 132 -5.16 5.56 4.88
C GLN A 132 -6.63 5.98 4.66
N GLY A 133 -7.49 5.91 5.67
CA GLY A 133 -8.88 6.34 5.55
C GLY A 133 -8.98 7.86 5.38
N LEU A 134 -8.45 8.60 6.35
CA LEU A 134 -8.41 10.07 6.36
C LEU A 134 -9.78 10.71 6.09
N GLY A 135 -10.86 10.05 6.50
CA GLY A 135 -12.21 10.60 6.44
C GLY A 135 -12.48 11.55 7.60
N TYR A 136 -13.46 12.41 7.49
CA TYR A 136 -13.80 13.40 8.53
C TYR A 136 -14.15 12.78 9.88
N GLY A 137 -14.65 11.52 9.92
CA GLY A 137 -14.90 10.79 11.17
C GLY A 137 -13.65 10.66 12.05
N MET A 138 -12.46 10.59 11.45
CA MET A 138 -11.20 10.47 12.19
C MET A 138 -10.91 11.67 13.09
N LEU A 139 -11.41 12.85 12.73
CA LEU A 139 -11.30 14.05 13.57
C LEU A 139 -12.11 13.94 14.88
N GLY A 140 -13.09 13.02 14.93
CA GLY A 140 -13.90 12.73 16.12
C GLY A 140 -13.22 11.79 17.11
N VAL A 141 -12.29 10.95 16.68
CA VAL A 141 -11.65 9.90 17.50
C VAL A 141 -11.00 10.49 18.77
N ARG A 142 -10.30 11.62 18.65
CA ARG A 142 -9.69 12.29 19.81
C ARG A 142 -10.70 12.81 20.81
N ARG A 143 -11.92 13.18 20.36
CA ARG A 143 -13.00 13.62 21.27
C ARG A 143 -13.53 12.47 22.12
N LEU A 144 -13.35 11.22 21.65
CA LEU A 144 -13.62 10.02 22.44
C LEU A 144 -12.54 9.73 23.49
N GLY A 145 -11.49 10.55 23.53
CA GLY A 145 -10.36 10.37 24.43
C GLY A 145 -9.33 9.34 23.98
N LEU A 146 -9.42 8.88 22.72
CA LEU A 146 -8.52 7.89 22.12
C LEU A 146 -7.38 8.57 21.36
N PRO A 147 -6.12 8.12 21.58
CA PRO A 147 -4.99 8.47 20.73
C PRO A 147 -5.21 7.94 19.31
N LEU A 148 -4.79 8.70 18.29
CA LEU A 148 -4.93 8.33 16.89
C LEU A 148 -3.57 8.40 16.20
N VAL A 149 -3.21 7.30 15.54
CA VAL A 149 -2.10 7.20 14.59
C VAL A 149 -2.70 7.01 13.20
N THR A 150 -2.13 7.61 12.18
CA THR A 150 -2.64 7.51 10.81
C THR A 150 -1.52 7.14 9.85
N SER A 151 -1.66 6.04 9.12
CA SER A 151 -0.77 5.67 8.01
C SER A 151 -1.27 6.27 6.70
N ILE A 152 -0.33 6.82 5.93
CA ILE A 152 -0.54 7.34 4.58
C ILE A 152 0.51 6.69 3.69
N HIS A 153 0.17 5.62 2.98
CA HIS A 153 1.13 4.86 2.16
C HIS A 153 1.69 5.69 1.02
N HIS A 154 0.84 6.45 0.35
CA HIS A 154 1.20 7.50 -0.61
C HIS A 154 0.02 8.45 -0.79
N PRO A 155 0.23 9.70 -1.18
CA PRO A 155 -0.89 10.59 -1.43
C PRO A 155 -1.53 10.26 -2.79
N ILE A 156 -2.82 9.93 -2.77
CA ILE A 156 -3.59 9.59 -4.00
C ILE A 156 -3.67 10.78 -4.98
N SER A 157 -3.19 11.95 -4.57
CA SER A 157 -2.97 13.10 -5.46
C SER A 157 -1.97 12.83 -6.58
N VAL A 158 -1.00 11.94 -6.37
CA VAL A 158 -0.06 11.51 -7.41
C VAL A 158 -0.78 10.69 -8.47
N ASP A 159 -1.55 9.66 -8.05
CA ASP A 159 -2.36 8.84 -8.95
C ASP A 159 -3.33 9.70 -9.76
N LYS A 160 -3.99 10.65 -9.08
CA LYS A 160 -4.87 11.64 -9.74
C LYS A 160 -4.15 12.44 -10.83
N ARG A 161 -2.92 12.92 -10.59
CA ARG A 161 -2.16 13.70 -11.59
C ARG A 161 -1.85 12.85 -12.81
N ILE A 162 -1.35 11.64 -12.61
CA ILE A 162 -0.98 10.72 -13.69
C ILE A 162 -2.22 10.31 -14.49
N ASP A 163 -3.30 9.97 -13.80
CA ASP A 163 -4.54 9.52 -14.42
C ASP A 163 -5.26 10.63 -15.20
N LEU A 164 -5.20 11.87 -14.72
CA LEU A 164 -5.73 13.03 -15.43
C LEU A 164 -4.87 13.41 -16.66
N ALA A 165 -3.55 13.27 -16.56
CA ALA A 165 -2.64 13.58 -17.67
C ALA A 165 -2.84 12.64 -18.86
N SER A 166 -3.22 11.38 -18.61
CA SER A 166 -3.50 10.38 -19.66
C SER A 166 -4.94 10.41 -20.17
N SER A 167 -5.81 11.33 -19.70
CA SER A 167 -7.25 11.31 -19.95
C SER A 167 -7.67 12.41 -20.95
N GLY A 168 -8.63 12.09 -21.84
CA GLY A 168 -9.31 13.09 -22.67
C GLY A 168 -10.18 14.06 -21.84
N ARG A 169 -10.55 15.21 -22.40
CA ARG A 169 -11.23 16.33 -21.68
C ARG A 169 -12.51 15.91 -20.93
N LEU A 170 -13.40 15.11 -21.55
CA LEU A 170 -14.66 14.68 -20.94
C LEU A 170 -14.42 13.69 -19.80
N THR A 171 -13.53 12.73 -20.01
CA THR A 171 -13.13 11.73 -19.01
C THR A 171 -12.43 12.40 -17.81
N ALA A 172 -11.64 13.45 -18.07
CA ALA A 172 -10.96 14.21 -17.03
C ALA A 172 -11.94 14.90 -16.06
N LEU A 173 -13.11 15.37 -16.52
CA LEU A 173 -14.12 15.97 -15.66
C LEU A 173 -14.74 14.94 -14.70
N SER A 174 -15.09 13.75 -15.20
CA SER A 174 -15.58 12.64 -14.38
C SER A 174 -14.52 12.21 -13.35
N LYS A 175 -13.27 12.02 -13.77
CA LYS A 175 -12.16 11.68 -12.89
C LYS A 175 -11.89 12.75 -11.83
N ARG A 176 -12.01 14.04 -12.14
CA ARG A 176 -11.88 15.12 -11.14
C ARG A 176 -12.93 15.02 -10.01
N ARG A 177 -14.17 14.62 -10.36
CA ARG A 177 -15.23 14.36 -9.36
C ARG A 177 -14.91 13.12 -8.54
N TRP A 178 -14.51 12.02 -9.19
CA TRP A 178 -14.08 10.80 -8.53
C TRP A 178 -13.00 11.06 -7.47
N TYR A 179 -11.94 11.78 -7.83
CA TYR A 179 -10.85 12.14 -6.93
C TYR A 179 -11.17 13.29 -5.96
N GLY A 180 -12.43 13.68 -5.82
CA GLY A 180 -12.85 14.73 -4.88
C GLY A 180 -12.48 14.45 -3.43
N PHE A 181 -12.48 13.17 -3.02
CA PHE A 181 -12.11 12.73 -1.68
C PHE A 181 -10.66 13.04 -1.29
N VAL A 182 -9.73 13.18 -2.25
CA VAL A 182 -8.33 13.54 -1.98
C VAL A 182 -8.22 14.90 -1.27
N ARG A 183 -9.13 15.84 -1.59
CA ARG A 183 -9.18 17.13 -0.88
C ARG A 183 -9.60 16.96 0.58
N MET A 184 -10.50 16.02 0.87
CA MET A 184 -10.89 15.67 2.23
C MET A 184 -9.70 15.07 2.97
N GLN A 185 -9.04 14.07 2.39
CA GLN A 185 -7.87 13.41 2.99
C GLN A 185 -6.78 14.43 3.33
N ALA A 186 -6.46 15.34 2.41
CA ALA A 186 -5.48 16.40 2.66
C ALA A 186 -5.90 17.36 3.80
N ARG A 187 -7.21 17.69 3.93
CA ARG A 187 -7.70 18.52 5.03
C ARG A 187 -7.65 17.80 6.36
N VAL A 188 -8.01 16.53 6.39
CA VAL A 188 -7.99 15.70 7.60
C VAL A 188 -6.54 15.48 8.04
N ALA A 189 -5.64 15.09 7.14
CA ALA A 189 -4.23 14.90 7.43
C ALA A 189 -3.59 16.16 8.04
N ARG A 190 -3.86 17.35 7.47
CA ARG A 190 -3.38 18.63 8.05
C ARG A 190 -3.90 18.91 9.44
N ARG A 191 -5.14 18.52 9.76
CA ARG A 191 -5.70 18.70 11.11
C ARG A 191 -5.19 17.67 12.11
N LEU A 192 -4.75 16.51 11.63
CA LEU A 192 -4.15 15.47 12.44
C LEU A 192 -2.65 15.73 12.67
N ALA A 193 -1.97 16.36 11.71
CA ALA A 193 -0.58 16.77 11.86
C ALA A 193 -0.38 17.62 13.11
N GLY A 194 0.68 17.35 13.88
CA GLY A 194 0.95 17.99 15.16
C GLY A 194 0.04 17.57 16.31
N THR A 195 -0.96 16.71 16.07
CA THR A 195 -1.86 16.21 17.12
C THR A 195 -1.74 14.71 17.38
N GLY A 196 -1.11 13.96 16.46
CA GLY A 196 -0.80 12.55 16.54
C GLY A 196 0.16 12.17 15.41
N PRO A 197 0.87 11.04 15.52
CA PRO A 197 1.81 10.61 14.51
C PRO A 197 1.12 10.32 13.16
N LEU A 198 1.65 10.91 12.09
CA LEU A 198 1.40 10.48 10.73
C LEU A 198 2.55 9.57 10.30
N ILE A 199 2.23 8.40 9.73
CA ILE A 199 3.20 7.41 9.28
C ILE A 199 3.14 7.31 7.76
N THR A 200 4.30 7.23 7.12
CA THR A 200 4.41 6.88 5.70
C THR A 200 5.48 5.82 5.49
N VAL A 201 5.58 5.31 4.26
CA VAL A 201 6.36 4.10 3.97
C VAL A 201 7.74 4.37 3.35
N SER A 202 8.00 5.62 2.92
CA SER A 202 9.22 6.00 2.20
C SER A 202 9.51 7.50 2.31
N GLU A 203 10.76 7.89 2.05
CA GLU A 203 11.17 9.30 1.91
C GLU A 203 10.38 9.96 0.76
N SER A 204 10.31 9.29 -0.38
CA SER A 204 9.56 9.77 -1.55
C SER A 204 8.08 10.03 -1.23
N SER A 205 7.42 9.09 -0.54
CA SER A 205 6.02 9.29 -0.12
C SER A 205 5.88 10.41 0.90
N ARG A 206 6.83 10.59 1.83
CA ARG A 206 6.83 11.73 2.77
C ARG A 206 6.90 13.05 2.02
N ASP A 207 7.82 13.18 1.07
CA ASP A 207 7.99 14.40 0.29
C ASP A 207 6.76 14.75 -0.53
N ASP A 208 6.12 13.74 -1.14
CA ASP A 208 4.85 13.91 -1.85
C ASP A 208 3.71 14.31 -0.91
N ILE A 209 3.59 13.69 0.27
CA ILE A 209 2.60 14.05 1.30
C ILE A 209 2.82 15.48 1.77
N CYS A 210 4.06 15.84 2.10
CA CYS A 210 4.39 17.18 2.59
C CYS A 210 4.04 18.25 1.55
N ARG A 211 4.41 18.02 0.28
CA ARG A 211 4.12 18.92 -0.83
C ARG A 211 2.61 19.03 -1.10
N ASP A 212 1.92 17.91 -1.28
CA ASP A 212 0.54 17.87 -1.77
C ASP A 212 -0.47 18.17 -0.66
N PHE A 213 -0.20 17.74 0.57
CA PHE A 213 -1.07 17.97 1.72
C PHE A 213 -0.65 19.21 2.54
N ARG A 214 0.49 19.81 2.24
CA ARG A 214 1.05 20.97 2.95
C ARG A 214 1.22 20.67 4.45
N ILE A 215 1.90 19.58 4.74
CA ILE A 215 2.27 19.09 6.08
C ILE A 215 3.77 19.24 6.24
N ARG A 216 4.24 19.51 7.45
CA ARG A 216 5.67 19.66 7.73
C ARG A 216 6.34 18.27 7.77
N PRO A 217 7.57 18.12 7.26
CA PRO A 217 8.27 16.84 7.25
C PRO A 217 8.44 16.21 8.65
N GLU A 218 8.61 17.03 9.68
CA GLU A 218 8.76 16.58 11.07
C GLU A 218 7.48 15.96 11.65
N ASP A 219 6.32 16.22 11.08
CA ASP A 219 5.04 15.62 11.48
C ASP A 219 4.81 14.23 10.88
N VAL A 220 5.67 13.80 9.92
CA VAL A 220 5.52 12.53 9.20
C VAL A 220 6.70 11.60 9.52
N ARG A 221 6.41 10.44 10.08
CA ARG A 221 7.39 9.38 10.38
C ARG A 221 7.44 8.36 9.26
N ILE A 222 8.65 7.90 8.94
CA ILE A 222 8.84 6.87 7.92
C ILE A 222 8.99 5.52 8.61
N ILE A 223 8.10 4.60 8.27
CA ILE A 223 8.15 3.20 8.66
C ILE A 223 7.94 2.40 7.37
N PRO A 224 8.99 1.81 6.79
CA PRO A 224 8.90 1.05 5.54
C PRO A 224 7.99 -0.16 5.71
N LEU A 225 7.48 -0.70 4.61
CA LEU A 225 6.75 -1.96 4.63
C LEU A 225 7.72 -3.14 4.77
N GLY A 226 7.20 -4.25 5.29
CA GLY A 226 7.91 -5.51 5.39
C GLY A 226 7.59 -6.48 4.25
N VAL A 227 8.31 -7.60 4.24
CA VAL A 227 8.02 -8.78 3.44
C VAL A 227 8.06 -10.04 4.32
N ASP A 228 7.18 -10.99 4.06
CA ASP A 228 7.19 -12.27 4.79
C ASP A 228 8.26 -13.20 4.20
N THR A 229 9.44 -13.19 4.82
CA THR A 229 10.59 -14.00 4.40
C THR A 229 10.42 -15.50 4.68
N ARG A 230 9.36 -15.92 5.36
CA ARG A 230 8.99 -17.34 5.49
C ARG A 230 8.35 -17.85 4.20
N ILE A 231 7.63 -16.99 3.51
CA ILE A 231 6.95 -17.24 2.23
C ILE A 231 7.88 -16.87 1.08
N PHE A 232 8.28 -15.61 0.99
CA PHE A 232 9.16 -15.08 -0.07
C PHE A 232 10.61 -15.36 0.28
N ARG A 233 11.17 -16.40 -0.31
CA ARG A 233 12.55 -16.87 -0.07
C ARG A 233 13.12 -17.55 -1.30
N PRO A 234 14.45 -17.62 -1.44
CA PRO A 234 15.09 -18.41 -2.47
C PRO A 234 14.65 -19.87 -2.40
N ARG A 235 14.58 -20.54 -3.54
CA ARG A 235 14.30 -21.96 -3.67
C ARG A 235 15.55 -22.70 -4.11
N THR A 236 15.63 -23.99 -3.80
CA THR A 236 16.73 -24.88 -4.23
C THR A 236 16.66 -25.26 -5.71
N GLN A 237 15.48 -25.13 -6.30
CA GLN A 237 15.27 -25.39 -7.73
C GLN A 237 15.99 -24.33 -8.57
N PRO A 238 16.64 -24.73 -9.68
CA PRO A 238 17.28 -23.78 -10.58
C PRO A 238 16.24 -22.82 -11.20
N ARG A 239 16.67 -21.61 -11.50
CA ARG A 239 15.86 -20.63 -12.25
C ARG A 239 15.60 -21.15 -13.66
N VAL A 240 14.44 -20.83 -14.19
CA VAL A 240 14.09 -21.16 -15.57
C VAL A 240 14.79 -20.16 -16.49
N PRO A 241 15.66 -20.64 -17.41
CA PRO A 241 16.35 -19.76 -18.35
C PRO A 241 15.35 -18.90 -19.15
N GLY A 242 15.70 -17.65 -19.40
CA GLY A 242 14.87 -16.68 -20.14
C GLY A 242 13.62 -16.20 -19.41
N ARG A 243 13.23 -16.76 -18.25
CA ARG A 243 12.01 -16.34 -17.55
C ARG A 243 12.17 -14.97 -16.91
N ILE A 244 11.35 -14.02 -17.36
CA ILE A 244 11.21 -12.70 -16.76
C ILE A 244 9.86 -12.65 -16.06
N VAL A 245 9.82 -12.15 -14.80
CA VAL A 245 8.57 -12.02 -14.06
C VAL A 245 8.32 -10.57 -13.68
N ALA A 246 7.09 -10.11 -13.84
CA ALA A 246 6.62 -8.83 -13.36
C ALA A 246 5.28 -9.00 -12.63
N VAL A 247 5.15 -8.42 -11.44
CA VAL A 247 3.89 -8.33 -10.71
C VAL A 247 3.31 -6.94 -10.93
N THR A 248 2.28 -6.83 -11.75
CA THR A 248 1.72 -5.54 -12.16
C THR A 248 0.22 -5.63 -12.35
N SER A 249 -0.49 -4.56 -12.02
CA SER A 249 -1.87 -4.38 -12.47
C SER A 249 -1.84 -3.88 -13.91
N ALA A 250 -2.24 -4.72 -14.86
CA ALA A 250 -2.26 -4.37 -16.27
C ALA A 250 -3.24 -3.22 -16.60
N ASP A 251 -4.21 -2.97 -15.74
CA ASP A 251 -5.22 -1.91 -15.92
C ASP A 251 -4.73 -0.52 -15.51
N SER A 252 -3.55 -0.42 -14.89
CA SER A 252 -3.00 0.85 -14.42
C SER A 252 -1.80 1.30 -15.27
N PRO A 253 -1.91 2.40 -16.03
CA PRO A 253 -0.79 2.96 -16.80
C PRO A 253 0.44 3.24 -15.95
N ILE A 254 0.25 3.55 -14.66
CA ILE A 254 1.32 3.83 -13.70
C ILE A 254 2.27 2.65 -13.52
N LYS A 255 1.84 1.43 -13.80
CA LYS A 255 2.65 0.21 -13.66
C LYS A 255 3.59 -0.07 -14.84
N GLY A 256 3.53 0.74 -15.91
CA GLY A 256 4.51 0.68 -17.00
C GLY A 256 4.50 -0.59 -17.85
N THR A 257 3.39 -1.36 -17.84
CA THR A 257 3.27 -2.64 -18.58
C THR A 257 3.56 -2.48 -20.07
N GLY A 258 3.13 -1.36 -20.67
CA GLY A 258 3.42 -1.11 -22.09
C GLY A 258 4.91 -0.96 -22.40
N THR A 259 5.67 -0.29 -21.54
CA THR A 259 7.13 -0.16 -21.64
C THR A 259 7.80 -1.53 -21.55
N LEU A 260 7.36 -2.36 -20.60
CA LEU A 260 7.87 -3.72 -20.42
C LEU A 260 7.61 -4.58 -21.65
N LEU A 261 6.40 -4.56 -22.23
CA LEU A 261 6.07 -5.31 -23.43
C LEU A 261 6.95 -4.89 -24.63
N ARG A 262 7.17 -3.59 -24.85
CA ARG A 262 8.07 -3.11 -25.91
C ARG A 262 9.51 -3.57 -25.69
N ALA A 263 10.00 -3.47 -24.45
CA ALA A 263 11.34 -3.92 -24.12
C ALA A 263 11.52 -5.43 -24.35
N VAL A 264 10.55 -6.25 -23.94
CA VAL A 264 10.58 -7.70 -24.18
C VAL A 264 10.45 -8.02 -25.68
N GLY A 265 9.66 -7.27 -26.44
CA GLY A 265 9.61 -7.42 -27.92
C GLY A 265 10.98 -7.24 -28.58
N LYS A 266 11.77 -6.26 -28.12
CA LYS A 266 13.15 -6.04 -28.58
C LYS A 266 14.12 -7.12 -28.11
N LEU A 267 13.92 -7.64 -26.91
CA LEU A 267 14.75 -8.71 -26.36
C LEU A 267 14.48 -10.05 -27.03
N ALA A 268 13.23 -10.34 -27.39
CA ALA A 268 12.80 -11.61 -27.98
C ALA A 268 13.33 -11.83 -29.42
N THR A 269 13.97 -10.84 -30.05
CA THR A 269 14.56 -10.97 -31.40
C THR A 269 15.82 -11.82 -31.39
N ASP A 270 16.55 -11.88 -30.28
CA ASP A 270 17.86 -12.49 -30.16
C ASP A 270 18.03 -13.37 -28.89
N THR A 271 16.94 -13.56 -28.13
CA THR A 271 16.94 -14.38 -26.90
C THR A 271 15.72 -15.28 -26.83
N ASP A 272 15.76 -16.24 -25.91
CA ASP A 272 14.64 -17.11 -25.53
C ASP A 272 13.74 -16.50 -24.44
N ALA A 273 13.80 -15.18 -24.23
CA ALA A 273 13.06 -14.49 -23.19
C ALA A 273 11.55 -14.77 -23.22
N HIS A 274 11.01 -15.12 -22.06
CA HIS A 274 9.59 -15.34 -21.84
C HIS A 274 9.12 -14.54 -20.62
N LEU A 275 8.16 -13.65 -20.83
CA LEU A 275 7.61 -12.77 -19.80
C LEU A 275 6.39 -13.40 -19.15
N VAL A 276 6.39 -13.51 -17.82
CA VAL A 276 5.22 -13.87 -17.03
C VAL A 276 4.75 -12.63 -16.26
N ILE A 277 3.54 -12.18 -16.56
CA ILE A 277 2.90 -11.04 -15.86
C ILE A 277 1.87 -11.58 -14.87
N VAL A 278 2.08 -11.30 -13.60
CA VAL A 278 1.09 -11.57 -12.56
C VAL A 278 0.11 -10.39 -12.49
N GLY A 279 -1.07 -10.57 -13.08
CA GLY A 279 -2.11 -9.57 -13.20
C GLY A 279 -3.13 -9.91 -14.29
N LYS A 280 -4.26 -9.21 -14.29
CA LYS A 280 -5.26 -9.33 -15.36
C LYS A 280 -4.85 -8.40 -16.51
N PRO A 281 -4.78 -8.90 -17.76
CA PRO A 281 -4.50 -8.02 -18.89
C PRO A 281 -5.67 -7.06 -19.16
N ALA A 282 -5.36 -5.78 -19.38
CA ALA A 282 -6.30 -4.82 -19.92
C ALA A 282 -6.47 -5.02 -21.43
N PRO A 283 -7.59 -4.61 -22.04
CA PRO A 283 -7.77 -4.68 -23.50
C PRO A 283 -6.68 -3.94 -24.29
N ALA A 284 -6.12 -2.87 -23.74
CA ALA A 284 -4.99 -2.15 -24.34
C ALA A 284 -3.70 -2.96 -24.30
N THR A 285 -3.46 -3.69 -23.22
CA THR A 285 -2.30 -4.57 -23.03
C THR A 285 -2.37 -5.76 -23.97
N GLU A 286 -3.54 -6.39 -24.12
CA GLU A 286 -3.77 -7.50 -25.06
C GLU A 286 -3.53 -7.06 -26.52
N ARG A 287 -4.08 -5.92 -26.91
CA ARG A 287 -3.84 -5.33 -28.24
C ARG A 287 -2.35 -5.09 -28.50
N LEU A 288 -1.66 -4.50 -27.53
CA LEU A 288 -0.22 -4.21 -27.67
C LEU A 288 0.59 -5.51 -27.75
N THR A 289 0.26 -6.55 -27.00
CA THR A 289 0.89 -7.88 -27.08
C THR A 289 0.73 -8.48 -28.49
N GLY A 290 -0.46 -8.36 -29.08
CA GLY A 290 -0.72 -8.79 -30.47
C GLY A 290 0.05 -7.96 -31.51
N GLN A 291 0.07 -6.62 -31.38
CA GLN A 291 0.81 -5.74 -32.27
C GLN A 291 2.32 -6.00 -32.27
N LEU A 292 2.87 -6.41 -31.13
CA LEU A 292 4.28 -6.75 -30.98
C LEU A 292 4.58 -8.23 -31.31
N SER A 293 3.58 -9.02 -31.73
CA SER A 293 3.71 -10.45 -32.03
C SER A 293 4.28 -11.27 -30.86
N LEU A 294 3.85 -10.94 -29.63
CA LEU A 294 4.38 -11.56 -28.40
C LEU A 294 3.45 -12.62 -27.79
N ALA A 295 2.46 -13.12 -28.52
CA ALA A 295 1.48 -14.08 -28.01
C ALA A 295 2.15 -15.33 -27.39
N ASP A 296 3.20 -15.85 -28.00
CA ASP A 296 3.94 -17.03 -27.55
C ASP A 296 5.07 -16.70 -26.53
N ARG A 297 5.29 -15.42 -26.25
CA ARG A 297 6.38 -14.94 -25.39
C ARG A 297 5.88 -14.27 -24.11
N VAL A 298 4.56 -14.10 -23.95
CA VAL A 298 3.96 -13.45 -22.77
C VAL A 298 2.84 -14.32 -22.21
N THR A 299 2.96 -14.64 -20.93
CA THR A 299 1.92 -15.34 -20.17
C THR A 299 1.35 -14.42 -19.11
N PHE A 300 0.02 -14.34 -19.02
CA PHE A 300 -0.68 -13.67 -17.93
C PHE A 300 -1.21 -14.69 -16.93
N THR A 301 -0.97 -14.46 -15.65
CA THR A 301 -1.47 -15.31 -14.56
C THR A 301 -2.09 -14.46 -13.46
N ARG A 302 -3.05 -15.02 -12.71
CA ARG A 302 -3.76 -14.34 -11.63
C ARG A 302 -4.27 -15.34 -10.59
N GLY A 303 -4.63 -14.83 -9.40
CA GLY A 303 -5.22 -15.64 -8.34
C GLY A 303 -4.23 -16.66 -7.76
N LEU A 304 -2.93 -16.35 -7.81
CA LEU A 304 -1.91 -17.18 -7.17
C LEU A 304 -2.01 -17.02 -5.65
N SER A 305 -1.85 -18.13 -4.91
CA SER A 305 -1.56 -18.05 -3.48
C SER A 305 -0.19 -17.41 -3.23
N ASP A 306 0.07 -16.96 -2.01
CA ASP A 306 1.37 -16.39 -1.65
C ASP A 306 2.52 -17.37 -1.91
N GLU A 307 2.32 -18.67 -1.67
CA GLU A 307 3.30 -19.73 -1.92
C GLU A 307 3.54 -19.95 -3.43
N ALA A 308 2.47 -19.92 -4.22
CA ALA A 308 2.56 -20.06 -5.67
C ALA A 308 3.24 -18.83 -6.31
N LEU A 309 2.91 -17.63 -5.81
CA LEU A 309 3.58 -16.40 -6.21
C LEU A 309 5.07 -16.45 -5.85
N SER A 310 5.42 -16.79 -4.60
CA SER A 310 6.80 -16.94 -4.15
C SER A 310 7.59 -17.95 -5.01
N ALA A 311 6.97 -19.10 -5.35
CA ALA A 311 7.60 -20.08 -6.21
C ALA A 311 7.86 -19.53 -7.62
N LEU A 312 6.91 -18.82 -8.19
CA LEU A 312 7.07 -18.16 -9.49
C LEU A 312 8.20 -17.14 -9.46
N LEU A 313 8.21 -16.24 -8.45
CA LEU A 313 9.26 -15.21 -8.32
C LEU A 313 10.65 -15.85 -8.20
N ALA A 314 10.81 -16.84 -7.32
CA ALA A 314 12.10 -17.53 -7.11
C ALA A 314 12.58 -18.29 -8.36
N SER A 315 11.67 -18.74 -9.22
CA SER A 315 11.99 -19.44 -10.46
C SER A 315 12.41 -18.52 -11.61
N ALA A 316 12.25 -17.21 -11.46
CA ALA A 316 12.57 -16.26 -12.51
C ALA A 316 14.08 -16.04 -12.65
N GLU A 317 14.57 -15.96 -13.89
CA GLU A 317 15.93 -15.53 -14.18
C GLU A 317 16.12 -14.08 -13.81
N MET A 318 15.11 -13.25 -14.09
CA MET A 318 15.08 -11.81 -13.78
C MET A 318 13.66 -11.38 -13.40
N ALA A 319 13.58 -10.31 -12.64
CA ALA A 319 12.34 -9.62 -12.32
C ALA A 319 12.37 -8.17 -12.83
N VAL A 320 11.19 -7.63 -13.15
CA VAL A 320 11.06 -6.24 -13.60
C VAL A 320 9.96 -5.52 -12.84
N VAL A 321 10.26 -4.33 -12.32
CA VAL A 321 9.29 -3.38 -11.79
C VAL A 321 9.37 -2.10 -12.64
N PRO A 322 8.62 -2.02 -13.77
CA PRO A 322 8.74 -0.97 -14.77
C PRO A 322 7.88 0.26 -14.48
N SER A 323 7.45 0.42 -13.24
CA SER A 323 6.46 1.42 -12.82
C SER A 323 6.91 2.86 -13.13
N LEU A 324 5.95 3.72 -13.47
CA LEU A 324 6.15 5.16 -13.64
C LEU A 324 6.14 5.91 -12.30
N TYR A 325 5.59 5.29 -11.27
CA TYR A 325 5.63 5.76 -9.89
C TYR A 325 5.34 4.61 -8.92
N GLU A 326 6.04 4.61 -7.79
CA GLU A 326 5.80 3.73 -6.63
C GLU A 326 5.98 4.50 -5.33
N GLY A 327 5.01 4.36 -4.42
CA GLY A 327 5.13 4.88 -3.06
C GLY A 327 6.04 4.03 -2.16
N PHE A 328 6.19 2.74 -2.49
CA PHE A 328 7.11 1.79 -1.84
C PHE A 328 7.51 0.66 -2.79
N SER A 329 6.57 -0.13 -3.25
CA SER A 329 6.68 -1.33 -4.08
C SER A 329 6.92 -2.62 -3.30
N LEU A 330 5.84 -3.21 -2.79
CA LEU A 330 5.89 -4.59 -2.26
C LEU A 330 6.44 -5.59 -3.30
N PRO A 331 6.04 -5.55 -4.60
CA PRO A 331 6.63 -6.44 -5.60
C PRO A 331 8.16 -6.38 -5.67
N ALA A 332 8.76 -5.20 -5.55
CA ALA A 332 10.22 -5.08 -5.56
C ALA A 332 10.85 -5.83 -4.38
N VAL A 333 10.29 -5.67 -3.18
CA VAL A 333 10.81 -6.32 -1.97
C VAL A 333 10.56 -7.83 -1.99
N GLU A 334 9.42 -8.28 -2.53
CA GLU A 334 9.08 -9.70 -2.72
C GLU A 334 10.04 -10.40 -3.69
N HIS A 335 10.37 -9.75 -4.83
CA HIS A 335 11.39 -10.23 -5.75
C HIS A 335 12.77 -10.31 -5.07
N MET A 336 13.16 -9.26 -4.34
CA MET A 336 14.41 -9.22 -3.59
C MET A 336 14.47 -10.32 -2.52
N ALA A 337 13.39 -10.56 -1.80
CA ALA A 337 13.27 -11.61 -0.79
C ALA A 337 13.36 -13.02 -1.39
N SER A 338 12.83 -13.20 -2.60
CA SER A 338 12.91 -14.44 -3.37
C SER A 338 14.29 -14.68 -3.99
N GLY A 339 15.23 -13.75 -3.81
CA GLY A 339 16.58 -13.80 -4.39
C GLY A 339 16.60 -13.61 -5.90
N THR A 340 15.57 -13.01 -6.49
CA THR A 340 15.47 -12.78 -7.93
C THR A 340 16.20 -11.50 -8.32
N PRO A 341 17.12 -11.52 -9.30
CA PRO A 341 17.77 -10.32 -9.83
C PRO A 341 16.72 -9.32 -10.33
N LEU A 342 16.79 -8.08 -9.89
CA LEU A 342 15.75 -7.08 -10.12
C LEU A 342 16.24 -5.95 -11.03
N VAL A 343 15.42 -5.61 -12.03
CA VAL A 343 15.49 -4.37 -12.79
C VAL A 343 14.28 -3.52 -12.41
N ALA A 344 14.49 -2.26 -12.04
CA ALA A 344 13.40 -1.39 -11.62
C ALA A 344 13.54 0.02 -12.22
N SER A 345 12.43 0.71 -12.38
CA SER A 345 12.44 2.11 -12.80
C SER A 345 13.03 3.01 -11.71
N ARG A 346 13.82 4.01 -12.10
CA ARG A 346 14.38 5.05 -11.22
C ARG A 346 13.33 6.09 -10.91
N THR A 347 12.29 5.71 -10.12
CA THR A 347 11.16 6.59 -9.81
C THR A 347 10.59 6.35 -8.43
N GLY A 348 10.00 7.38 -7.83
CA GLY A 348 9.36 7.30 -6.52
C GLY A 348 10.30 6.68 -5.48
N ALA A 349 9.79 5.73 -4.72
CA ALA A 349 10.54 5.05 -3.67
C ALA A 349 11.47 3.92 -4.18
N LEU A 350 11.42 3.52 -5.45
CA LEU A 350 12.22 2.39 -5.93
C LEU A 350 13.72 2.55 -5.68
N PRO A 351 14.35 3.73 -5.91
CA PRO A 351 15.79 3.91 -5.60
C PRO A 351 16.10 3.70 -4.12
N GLU A 352 15.27 4.20 -3.21
CA GLU A 352 15.50 4.06 -1.76
C GLU A 352 15.16 2.65 -1.25
N VAL A 353 14.18 1.97 -1.85
CA VAL A 353 13.80 0.60 -1.51
C VAL A 353 14.87 -0.37 -1.99
N THR A 354 15.30 -0.27 -3.24
CA THR A 354 16.24 -1.24 -3.84
C THR A 354 17.70 -0.95 -3.47
N GLY A 355 18.09 0.32 -3.32
CA GLY A 355 19.47 0.72 -3.12
C GLY A 355 20.37 0.21 -4.26
N ASP A 356 21.42 -0.55 -3.90
CA ASP A 356 22.34 -1.19 -4.82
C ASP A 356 21.94 -2.63 -5.24
N ALA A 357 20.77 -3.08 -4.79
CA ALA A 357 20.27 -4.44 -4.99
C ALA A 357 19.44 -4.62 -6.26
N ALA A 358 19.30 -3.59 -7.09
CA ALA A 358 18.65 -3.64 -8.40
C ALA A 358 19.42 -2.80 -9.41
N VAL A 359 19.21 -3.10 -10.70
CA VAL A 359 19.59 -2.18 -11.78
C VAL A 359 18.45 -1.20 -11.99
N LEU A 360 18.75 0.09 -11.91
CA LEU A 360 17.76 1.15 -12.08
C LEU A 360 17.83 1.72 -13.51
N VAL A 361 16.66 1.75 -14.18
CA VAL A 361 16.48 2.29 -15.53
C VAL A 361 15.57 3.51 -15.53
N THR A 362 15.64 4.33 -16.56
CA THR A 362 14.79 5.51 -16.74
C THR A 362 13.33 5.08 -16.94
N PRO A 363 12.35 5.65 -16.20
CA PRO A 363 10.94 5.31 -16.37
C PRO A 363 10.45 5.57 -17.79
N GLY A 364 9.78 4.58 -18.39
CA GLY A 364 9.21 4.71 -19.74
C GLY A 364 10.17 4.40 -20.89
N GLU A 365 11.47 4.25 -20.63
CA GLU A 365 12.50 4.03 -21.65
C GLU A 365 12.67 2.52 -21.92
N ASP A 366 11.96 2.02 -22.93
CA ASP A 366 11.97 0.60 -23.27
C ASP A 366 13.27 0.13 -23.94
N GLU A 367 14.02 1.03 -24.61
CA GLU A 367 15.36 0.73 -25.15
C GLU A 367 16.37 0.43 -24.03
N GLU A 368 16.44 1.31 -23.03
CA GLU A 368 17.34 1.13 -21.88
C GLU A 368 16.99 -0.16 -21.12
N LEU A 369 15.68 -0.39 -20.89
CA LEU A 369 15.18 -1.61 -20.23
C LEU A 369 15.59 -2.86 -21.01
N ALA A 370 15.39 -2.88 -22.34
CA ALA A 370 15.78 -4.01 -23.18
C ALA A 370 17.30 -4.28 -23.15
N ALA A 371 18.11 -3.21 -23.22
CA ALA A 371 19.56 -3.31 -23.14
C ALA A 371 20.05 -3.90 -21.81
N VAL A 372 19.45 -3.44 -20.68
CA VAL A 372 19.77 -3.97 -19.33
C VAL A 372 19.36 -5.43 -19.20
N LEU A 373 18.15 -5.80 -19.65
CA LEU A 373 17.69 -7.18 -19.61
C LEU A 373 18.59 -8.10 -20.45
N ARG A 374 19.00 -7.68 -21.66
CA ARG A 374 19.91 -8.44 -22.51
C ARG A 374 21.27 -8.65 -21.82
N ARG A 375 21.84 -7.58 -21.23
CA ARG A 375 23.10 -7.68 -20.49
C ARG A 375 23.01 -8.68 -19.35
N LEU A 376 21.94 -8.59 -18.54
CA LEU A 376 21.75 -9.51 -17.41
C LEU A 376 21.48 -10.94 -17.87
N HIS A 377 20.78 -11.17 -18.98
CA HIS A 377 20.57 -12.49 -19.56
C HIS A 377 21.90 -13.18 -19.85
N HIS A 378 22.85 -12.46 -20.42
CA HIS A 378 24.19 -12.98 -20.74
C HIS A 378 25.20 -12.95 -19.61
N SER A 379 24.85 -12.43 -18.41
CA SER A 379 25.75 -12.29 -17.27
C SER A 379 25.24 -12.98 -15.99
N PRO A 380 25.40 -14.33 -15.86
CA PRO A 380 25.01 -15.04 -14.64
C PRO A 380 25.66 -14.46 -13.36
N ALA A 381 26.95 -14.13 -13.44
CA ALA A 381 27.69 -13.58 -12.29
C ALA A 381 27.10 -12.24 -11.80
N GLU A 382 26.66 -11.37 -12.71
CA GLU A 382 26.00 -10.11 -12.33
C GLU A 382 24.64 -10.37 -11.69
N ARG A 383 23.86 -11.32 -12.22
CA ARG A 383 22.58 -11.75 -11.62
C ARG A 383 22.78 -12.27 -10.19
N ASP A 384 23.77 -13.12 -9.96
CA ASP A 384 24.02 -13.71 -8.64
C ASP A 384 24.50 -12.65 -7.65
N ALA A 385 25.33 -11.71 -8.09
CA ALA A 385 25.73 -10.58 -7.27
C ALA A 385 24.53 -9.68 -6.86
N LEU A 386 23.61 -9.39 -7.79
CA LEU A 386 22.38 -8.65 -7.52
C LEU A 386 21.48 -9.39 -6.51
N ALA A 387 21.25 -10.69 -6.72
CA ALA A 387 20.49 -11.52 -5.82
C ALA A 387 21.07 -11.56 -4.40
N GLY A 388 22.38 -11.67 -4.27
CA GLY A 388 23.09 -11.64 -2.98
C GLY A 388 22.90 -10.32 -2.25
N ARG A 389 23.02 -9.18 -2.94
CA ARG A 389 22.75 -7.85 -2.36
C ARG A 389 21.29 -7.70 -1.94
N ALA A 390 20.36 -8.16 -2.77
CA ALA A 390 18.94 -8.13 -2.50
C ALA A 390 18.56 -8.86 -1.20
N LEU A 391 19.05 -10.08 -1.03
CA LEU A 391 18.79 -10.88 0.18
C LEU A 391 19.35 -10.23 1.45
N ARG A 392 20.55 -9.66 1.40
CA ARG A 392 21.12 -8.94 2.55
C ARG A 392 20.24 -7.74 2.91
N ARG A 393 19.89 -6.92 1.92
CA ARG A 393 19.07 -5.72 2.13
C ARG A 393 17.71 -6.01 2.73
N VAL A 394 17.04 -7.09 2.26
CA VAL A 394 15.74 -7.53 2.80
C VAL A 394 15.87 -7.88 4.28
N ARG A 395 16.86 -8.69 4.65
CA ARG A 395 17.08 -9.10 6.05
C ARG A 395 17.37 -7.91 6.98
N GLU A 396 18.05 -6.91 6.47
CA GLU A 396 18.46 -5.74 7.26
C GLU A 396 17.35 -4.70 7.43
N ARG A 397 16.38 -4.62 6.51
CA ARG A 397 15.49 -3.46 6.42
C ARG A 397 14.00 -3.75 6.34
N PHE A 398 13.59 -4.94 5.91
CA PHE A 398 12.20 -5.19 5.53
C PHE A 398 11.54 -6.34 6.28
N ALA A 399 11.89 -6.55 7.56
CA ALA A 399 11.23 -7.50 8.43
C ALA A 399 9.92 -6.91 8.97
N TRP A 400 8.82 -7.63 8.85
CA TRP A 400 7.53 -7.19 9.40
C TRP A 400 7.53 -7.02 10.91
N SER A 401 8.34 -7.80 11.65
CA SER A 401 8.51 -7.61 13.09
C SER A 401 9.06 -6.22 13.43
N ALA A 402 10.07 -5.74 12.68
CA ALA A 402 10.61 -4.40 12.87
C ALA A 402 9.60 -3.30 12.52
N VAL A 403 8.74 -3.53 11.50
CA VAL A 403 7.63 -2.63 11.16
C VAL A 403 6.64 -2.54 12.32
N ALA A 404 6.26 -3.66 12.91
CA ALA A 404 5.33 -3.70 14.05
C ALA A 404 5.91 -3.01 15.29
N GLU A 405 7.19 -3.27 15.63
CA GLU A 405 7.88 -2.59 16.73
C GLU A 405 7.94 -1.08 16.54
N ALA A 406 8.33 -0.62 15.35
CA ALA A 406 8.37 0.80 15.04
C ALA A 406 6.97 1.45 15.09
N THR A 407 5.93 0.72 14.64
CA THR A 407 4.54 1.19 14.70
C THR A 407 4.03 1.25 16.14
N ALA A 408 4.34 0.24 16.97
CA ALA A 408 4.00 0.24 18.39
C ALA A 408 4.65 1.43 19.13
N GLY A 409 5.89 1.80 18.76
CA GLY A 409 6.53 3.01 19.25
C GLY A 409 5.74 4.28 18.93
N GLN A 410 5.09 4.36 17.76
CA GLN A 410 4.22 5.50 17.42
C GLN A 410 2.90 5.49 18.21
N TYR A 411 2.39 4.32 18.58
CA TYR A 411 1.21 4.24 19.47
C TYR A 411 1.51 4.86 20.83
N LEU A 412 2.69 4.57 21.39
CA LEU A 412 3.12 5.17 22.68
C LEU A 412 3.27 6.67 22.55
N ALA A 413 3.94 7.16 21.51
CA ALA A 413 4.08 8.59 21.28
C ALA A 413 2.71 9.29 21.18
N ALA A 414 1.73 8.66 20.54
CA ALA A 414 0.36 9.19 20.45
C ALA A 414 -0.34 9.22 21.82
N MET A 415 -0.15 8.19 22.65
CA MET A 415 -0.72 8.12 24.00
C MET A 415 -0.12 9.20 24.92
N GLU A 416 1.19 9.39 24.91
CA GLU A 416 1.90 10.42 25.66
C GLU A 416 1.48 11.84 25.24
N GLY A 417 1.40 12.09 23.93
CA GLY A 417 0.95 13.36 23.38
C GLY A 417 -0.48 13.72 23.81
N LEU A 418 -1.40 12.74 23.84
CA LEU A 418 -2.76 12.97 24.31
C LEU A 418 -2.82 13.23 25.83
N ALA A 419 -2.03 12.53 26.62
CA ALA A 419 -1.95 12.72 28.07
C ALA A 419 -1.44 14.13 28.43
N THR A 420 -0.40 14.59 27.75
CA THR A 420 0.17 15.93 27.92
C THR A 420 -0.86 17.03 27.60
N THR A 421 -1.59 16.88 26.50
CA THR A 421 -2.64 17.82 26.08
C THR A 421 -3.78 17.89 27.12
N LYS A 422 -4.20 16.74 27.67
CA LYS A 422 -5.23 16.70 28.73
C LYS A 422 -4.74 17.31 30.04
N GLY A 423 -3.47 17.10 30.40
CA GLY A 423 -2.85 17.69 31.59
C GLY A 423 -2.78 19.23 31.51
N GLN A 424 -2.44 19.77 30.34
CA GLN A 424 -2.39 21.20 30.10
C GLN A 424 -3.78 21.86 30.17
N ALA A 425 -4.75 21.27 29.48
CA ALA A 425 -6.14 21.78 29.51
C ALA A 425 -6.80 21.73 30.89
N ARG A 426 -6.29 20.90 31.82
CA ARG A 426 -6.76 20.83 33.20
C ARG A 426 -6.12 21.89 34.08
N LYS A 427 -4.89 22.31 33.79
CA LYS A 427 -4.19 23.41 34.48
C LYS A 427 -4.73 24.81 34.07
N ASP A 428 -5.17 24.93 32.81
CA ASP A 428 -5.69 26.21 32.28
C ASP A 428 -7.18 26.47 32.58
N ARG A 429 -7.86 25.55 33.29
CA ARG A 429 -9.20 25.82 33.83
C ARG A 429 -9.09 26.77 35.05
N PRO A 430 -9.68 27.97 35.01
CA PRO A 430 -9.73 28.81 36.21
C PRO A 430 -10.39 28.03 37.34
N SER A 431 -9.78 28.07 38.52
CA SER A 431 -10.38 27.51 39.73
C SER A 431 -11.74 28.19 39.94
N ALA A 432 -12.80 27.40 39.79
CA ALA A 432 -14.16 27.84 40.15
C ALA A 432 -14.30 27.74 41.67
N ASP A 433 -13.56 28.64 42.38
CA ASP A 433 -13.69 28.86 43.79
C ASP A 433 -13.63 30.38 44.02
N ARG A 434 -14.80 31.01 43.99
CA ARG A 434 -15.19 32.12 44.91
C ARG A 434 -16.69 32.35 44.86
#